data_4890b791486d6406f79cac9d99cc3204
#
_entry.id   4890b791486d6406f79cac9d99cc3204
#
_cell.length_a   1.000
_cell.length_b   1.000
_cell.length_c   1.000
_cell.angle_alpha   90.00
_cell.angle_beta   90.00
_cell.angle_gamma   90.00
#
_symmetry.space_group_name_H-M   'P 1'
#
loop_
_entity.id
_entity.type
_entity.pdbx_description
1 polymer ?
#
loop_
_entity_poly.entity_id
_entity_poly.type
_entity_poly.pdbx_seq_one_letter_code
_entity_poly.pdbx_strand_id
1 'polypeptide(L)'
;MAIYHMQAKVVSRGSGRSAVAASAYMSCSRMYNDYDGIQHDYTRKHGLIYQEVLLPPMASPEWKDREQLWNAVEAAEKTKDSRLAREFVVALPVELDKDSNISLLKDFIQKNFVDMGMCADFAIHDTDGHNPHAHILLTVRPLNENGTWQYKTEKEYLCIKNGEEKGFTATEFKAAQKDGWEKQYRYKVGKKKVYMTASVAQEKGYERIDKHPKSSRYGRQNPISQQWNSDEQLCIWRANWADAVNKMLARNQINATIDHRSFADQGITEQPTIHEGYIAQNMEKKGMIADRCEINRQIRADNKMLRELKAKVAKLAEAVEKSIPIITETLEAIRNHMIFTQYHLLHNKMQKEVIHDWMNHFNPILNKYNTVKKKLKAKVTERKELNVQKDKTSILNPIQHIKLNQQLTTITEEIEELKSRKEQLIF
;
A
#
# COMPACT_ATOMS: atom_id res chain seq x y z
N MET A 1 9.77 -15.40 16.47
CA MET A 1 9.59 -14.06 17.09
C MET A 1 8.48 -13.35 16.34
N ALA A 2 7.43 -12.94 17.05
CA ALA A 2 6.29 -12.24 16.46
C ALA A 2 6.76 -10.98 15.70
N ILE A 3 6.24 -10.77 14.51
CA ILE A 3 6.57 -9.65 13.64
C ILE A 3 5.30 -8.88 13.30
N TYR A 4 5.41 -7.55 13.22
CA TYR A 4 4.32 -6.74 12.68
C TYR A 4 4.35 -6.77 11.15
N HIS A 5 3.26 -7.20 10.54
CA HIS A 5 3.02 -7.02 9.12
C HIS A 5 1.53 -6.79 8.88
N MET A 6 1.18 -5.69 8.23
CA MET A 6 -0.17 -5.40 7.75
C MET A 6 -0.07 -4.64 6.45
N GLN A 7 -0.35 -5.30 5.35
CA GLN A 7 -0.37 -4.73 4.01
C GLN A 7 -1.80 -4.49 3.56
N ALA A 8 -2.11 -3.27 3.12
CA ALA A 8 -3.38 -2.92 2.50
C ALA A 8 -3.24 -2.87 0.97
N LYS A 9 -4.16 -3.50 0.26
CA LYS A 9 -4.23 -3.53 -1.20
C LYS A 9 -5.64 -3.21 -1.67
N VAL A 10 -5.77 -2.70 -2.87
CA VAL A 10 -7.06 -2.50 -3.53
C VAL A 10 -7.23 -3.56 -4.62
N VAL A 11 -8.37 -4.24 -4.61
CA VAL A 11 -8.82 -5.06 -5.73
C VAL A 11 -9.66 -4.18 -6.61
N SER A 12 -9.21 -3.90 -7.83
CA SER A 12 -9.94 -3.07 -8.77
C SER A 12 -10.02 -3.71 -10.15
N ARG A 13 -11.15 -3.52 -10.81
CA ARG A 13 -11.38 -4.02 -12.16
C ARG A 13 -10.44 -3.38 -13.16
N GLY A 14 -10.14 -2.09 -13.02
CA GLY A 14 -9.19 -1.36 -13.88
C GLY A 14 -7.76 -1.89 -13.84
N SER A 15 -7.37 -2.60 -12.76
CA SER A 15 -6.09 -3.31 -12.68
C SER A 15 -6.16 -4.76 -13.17
N GLY A 16 -7.26 -5.17 -13.81
CA GLY A 16 -7.48 -6.55 -14.28
C GLY A 16 -7.74 -7.55 -13.14
N ARG A 17 -8.13 -7.09 -11.95
CA ARG A 17 -8.43 -7.96 -10.79
C ARG A 17 -9.94 -8.09 -10.59
N SER A 18 -10.39 -9.26 -10.17
CA SER A 18 -11.75 -9.58 -9.78
C SER A 18 -11.83 -9.85 -8.27
N ALA A 19 -12.92 -9.46 -7.64
CA ALA A 19 -13.17 -9.77 -6.23
C ALA A 19 -13.50 -11.25 -6.04
N VAL A 20 -14.25 -11.85 -6.98
CA VAL A 20 -14.53 -13.29 -7.01
C VAL A 20 -13.23 -14.10 -7.14
N ALA A 21 -12.33 -13.71 -8.06
CA ALA A 21 -11.03 -14.37 -8.22
C ALA A 21 -10.16 -14.23 -6.97
N ALA A 22 -10.16 -13.07 -6.31
CA ALA A 22 -9.39 -12.84 -5.09
C ALA A 22 -9.91 -13.73 -3.93
N SER A 23 -11.23 -13.82 -3.77
CA SER A 23 -11.85 -14.70 -2.79
C SER A 23 -11.60 -16.18 -3.07
N ALA A 24 -11.77 -16.62 -4.33
CA ALA A 24 -11.48 -18.00 -4.72
C ALA A 24 -10.00 -18.37 -4.45
N TYR A 25 -9.08 -17.44 -4.75
CA TYR A 25 -7.65 -17.65 -4.52
C TYR A 25 -7.31 -17.80 -3.03
N MET A 26 -7.82 -16.91 -2.17
CA MET A 26 -7.50 -16.97 -0.74
C MET A 26 -8.21 -18.14 -0.04
N SER A 27 -9.39 -18.55 -0.53
CA SER A 27 -10.16 -19.65 0.05
C SER A 27 -9.82 -21.03 -0.55
N CYS A 28 -8.84 -21.08 -1.48
CA CYS A 28 -8.49 -22.32 -2.18
C CYS A 28 -9.71 -23.02 -2.80
N SER A 29 -10.64 -22.26 -3.33
CA SER A 29 -11.92 -22.75 -3.82
C SER A 29 -12.11 -22.52 -5.32
N ARG A 30 -13.21 -23.05 -5.83
CA ARG A 30 -13.67 -22.86 -7.19
C ARG A 30 -14.88 -21.94 -7.15
N MET A 31 -14.85 -20.85 -7.90
CA MET A 31 -15.95 -19.84 -7.94
C MET A 31 -16.14 -19.34 -9.36
N TYR A 32 -17.40 -19.11 -9.72
CA TYR A 32 -17.78 -18.53 -10.99
C TYR A 32 -18.03 -17.04 -10.87
N ASN A 33 -17.46 -16.26 -11.77
CA ASN A 33 -17.69 -14.81 -11.81
C ASN A 33 -18.73 -14.47 -12.88
N ASP A 34 -19.92 -14.03 -12.44
CA ASP A 34 -21.03 -13.68 -13.31
C ASP A 34 -20.75 -12.47 -14.20
N TYR A 35 -19.82 -11.57 -13.77
CA TYR A 35 -19.50 -10.35 -14.50
C TYR A 35 -18.76 -10.61 -15.81
N ASP A 36 -17.81 -11.51 -15.83
CA ASP A 36 -16.96 -11.81 -16.98
C ASP A 36 -17.14 -13.23 -17.53
N GLY A 37 -17.94 -14.07 -16.86
CA GLY A 37 -18.21 -15.45 -17.25
C GLY A 37 -17.03 -16.39 -17.02
N ILE A 38 -16.09 -16.03 -16.15
CA ILE A 38 -14.86 -16.81 -15.92
C ILE A 38 -15.01 -17.67 -14.67
N GLN A 39 -14.69 -18.96 -14.82
CA GLN A 39 -14.55 -19.89 -13.70
C GLN A 39 -13.14 -19.79 -13.12
N HIS A 40 -13.02 -19.34 -11.89
CA HIS A 40 -11.77 -19.31 -11.14
C HIS A 40 -11.65 -20.59 -10.30
N ASP A 41 -10.61 -21.40 -10.53
CA ASP A 41 -10.39 -22.66 -9.82
C ASP A 41 -9.00 -22.68 -9.18
N TYR A 42 -8.97 -22.59 -7.85
CA TYR A 42 -7.77 -22.65 -7.01
C TYR A 42 -7.77 -23.84 -6.05
N THR A 43 -8.59 -24.87 -6.31
CA THR A 43 -8.70 -26.07 -5.46
C THR A 43 -7.40 -26.87 -5.32
N ARG A 44 -6.45 -26.66 -6.24
CA ARG A 44 -5.11 -27.29 -6.17
C ARG A 44 -4.14 -26.53 -5.25
N LYS A 45 -4.52 -25.36 -4.74
CA LYS A 45 -3.69 -24.60 -3.82
C LYS A 45 -3.77 -25.22 -2.42
N HIS A 46 -2.64 -25.28 -1.72
CA HIS A 46 -2.51 -25.85 -0.39
C HIS A 46 -2.18 -24.77 0.65
N GLY A 47 -2.22 -25.17 1.94
CA GLY A 47 -1.84 -24.31 3.06
C GLY A 47 -3.00 -23.53 3.67
N LEU A 48 -4.24 -23.78 3.26
CA LEU A 48 -5.43 -23.20 3.90
C LEU A 48 -5.67 -23.89 5.25
N ILE A 49 -5.72 -23.10 6.33
CA ILE A 49 -5.97 -23.57 7.70
C ILE A 49 -7.41 -23.33 8.12
N TYR A 50 -7.91 -22.11 7.83
CA TYR A 50 -9.23 -21.67 8.25
C TYR A 50 -9.78 -20.63 7.28
N GLN A 51 -11.09 -20.57 7.15
CA GLN A 51 -11.75 -19.57 6.33
C GLN A 51 -13.18 -19.31 6.84
N GLU A 52 -13.63 -18.08 6.78
CA GLU A 52 -15.00 -17.70 7.16
C GLU A 52 -15.41 -16.38 6.51
N VAL A 53 -16.74 -16.21 6.35
CA VAL A 53 -17.34 -14.92 5.98
C VAL A 53 -18.10 -14.36 7.17
N LEU A 54 -17.73 -13.15 7.62
CA LEU A 54 -18.42 -12.41 8.66
C LEU A 54 -19.26 -11.29 8.02
N LEU A 55 -20.48 -11.19 8.46
CA LEU A 55 -21.47 -10.26 7.90
C LEU A 55 -22.00 -9.31 8.96
N PRO A 56 -22.15 -8.01 8.66
CA PRO A 56 -22.88 -7.09 9.53
C PRO A 56 -24.38 -7.45 9.55
N PRO A 57 -25.13 -7.07 10.60
CA PRO A 57 -26.52 -7.48 10.80
C PRO A 57 -27.46 -7.17 9.64
N MET A 58 -27.18 -6.08 8.88
CA MET A 58 -27.98 -5.66 7.74
C MET A 58 -27.69 -6.41 6.44
N ALA A 59 -26.62 -7.20 6.38
CA ALA A 59 -26.25 -7.92 5.15
C ALA A 59 -27.20 -9.11 4.89
N SER A 60 -27.38 -9.45 3.60
CA SER A 60 -28.16 -10.65 3.23
C SER A 60 -27.51 -11.90 3.82
N PRO A 61 -28.25 -12.78 4.49
CA PRO A 61 -27.71 -14.05 5.02
C PRO A 61 -27.10 -14.96 3.96
N GLU A 62 -27.54 -14.86 2.71
CA GLU A 62 -27.01 -15.62 1.57
C GLU A 62 -25.55 -15.27 1.28
N TRP A 63 -25.10 -14.10 1.68
CA TRP A 63 -23.70 -13.67 1.52
C TRP A 63 -22.73 -14.37 2.48
N LYS A 64 -23.20 -15.27 3.32
CA LYS A 64 -22.36 -16.28 3.97
C LYS A 64 -21.66 -17.18 2.96
N ASP A 65 -22.30 -17.40 1.81
CA ASP A 65 -21.65 -17.93 0.63
C ASP A 65 -20.82 -16.84 -0.06
N ARG A 66 -19.52 -17.05 -0.13
CA ARG A 66 -18.56 -16.06 -0.67
C ARG A 66 -18.73 -15.82 -2.16
N GLU A 67 -19.15 -16.82 -2.93
CA GLU A 67 -19.43 -16.66 -4.36
C GLU A 67 -20.60 -15.69 -4.55
N GLN A 68 -21.67 -15.84 -3.78
CA GLN A 68 -22.81 -14.93 -3.80
C GLN A 68 -22.43 -13.53 -3.35
N LEU A 69 -21.66 -13.40 -2.26
CA LEU A 69 -21.20 -12.10 -1.76
C LEU A 69 -20.42 -11.34 -2.84
N TRP A 70 -19.41 -11.98 -3.42
CA TRP A 70 -18.49 -11.28 -4.32
C TRP A 70 -19.10 -11.05 -5.71
N ASN A 71 -20.00 -11.90 -6.18
CA ASN A 71 -20.82 -11.62 -7.36
C ASN A 71 -21.79 -10.45 -7.12
N ALA A 72 -22.39 -10.34 -5.94
CA ALA A 72 -23.23 -9.18 -5.59
C ALA A 72 -22.42 -7.88 -5.56
N VAL A 73 -21.17 -7.92 -5.09
CA VAL A 73 -20.24 -6.77 -5.14
C VAL A 73 -19.87 -6.41 -6.58
N GLU A 74 -19.51 -7.38 -7.42
CA GLU A 74 -19.18 -7.16 -8.83
C GLU A 74 -20.36 -6.56 -9.59
N ALA A 75 -21.59 -7.03 -9.35
CA ALA A 75 -22.81 -6.51 -9.94
C ALA A 75 -23.15 -5.08 -9.49
N ALA A 76 -22.85 -4.72 -8.25
CA ALA A 76 -23.07 -3.37 -7.72
C ALA A 76 -22.09 -2.34 -8.32
N GLU A 77 -20.91 -2.75 -8.76
CA GLU A 77 -19.85 -1.90 -9.30
C GLU A 77 -19.91 -1.83 -10.82
N LYS A 78 -20.52 -0.76 -11.35
CA LYS A 78 -20.87 -0.66 -12.78
C LYS A 78 -19.77 -0.09 -13.68
N THR A 79 -18.68 0.50 -13.13
CA THR A 79 -17.66 1.12 -13.96
C THR A 79 -16.49 0.17 -14.21
N LYS A 80 -15.82 0.33 -15.36
CA LYS A 80 -14.68 -0.51 -15.73
C LYS A 80 -13.46 -0.35 -14.81
N ASP A 81 -13.37 0.77 -14.09
CA ASP A 81 -12.26 1.06 -13.17
C ASP A 81 -12.67 0.95 -11.70
N SER A 82 -13.82 0.29 -11.41
CA SER A 82 -14.35 0.19 -10.05
C SER A 82 -13.37 -0.48 -9.09
N ARG A 83 -13.27 0.11 -7.91
CA ARG A 83 -12.70 -0.59 -6.75
C ARG A 83 -13.74 -1.58 -6.23
N LEU A 84 -13.40 -2.86 -6.24
CA LEU A 84 -14.29 -3.97 -5.90
C LEU A 84 -14.17 -4.33 -4.42
N ALA A 85 -12.93 -4.45 -3.94
CA ALA A 85 -12.65 -4.84 -2.57
C ALA A 85 -11.37 -4.18 -2.04
N ARG A 86 -11.21 -4.19 -0.72
CA ARG A 86 -9.97 -3.94 -0.03
C ARG A 86 -9.46 -5.25 0.54
N GLU A 87 -8.20 -5.55 0.27
CA GLU A 87 -7.52 -6.72 0.81
C GLU A 87 -6.51 -6.28 1.86
N PHE A 88 -6.58 -6.86 3.05
CA PHE A 88 -5.49 -6.82 4.01
C PHE A 88 -4.79 -8.16 4.04
N VAL A 89 -3.46 -8.13 4.15
CA VAL A 89 -2.64 -9.29 4.46
C VAL A 89 -1.94 -9.01 5.77
N VAL A 90 -2.17 -9.85 6.77
CA VAL A 90 -1.60 -9.69 8.11
C VAL A 90 -0.80 -10.93 8.51
N ALA A 91 0.37 -10.74 9.14
CA ALA A 91 1.09 -11.83 9.75
C ALA A 91 0.44 -12.21 11.08
N LEU A 92 0.34 -13.50 11.34
CA LEU A 92 -0.12 -14.06 12.61
C LEU A 92 1.10 -14.51 13.43
N PRO A 93 1.06 -14.38 14.77
CA PRO A 93 2.15 -14.87 15.60
C PRO A 93 2.33 -16.39 15.48
N VAL A 94 3.55 -16.82 15.21
CA VAL A 94 3.91 -18.26 15.20
C VAL A 94 3.94 -18.85 16.60
N GLU A 95 4.01 -18.00 17.61
CA GLU A 95 4.01 -18.37 19.03
C GLU A 95 2.63 -18.74 19.55
N LEU A 96 1.56 -18.35 18.84
CA LEU A 96 0.19 -18.71 19.18
C LEU A 96 -0.22 -19.99 18.46
N ASP A 97 -1.03 -20.79 19.12
CA ASP A 97 -1.66 -21.93 18.51
C ASP A 97 -2.71 -21.53 17.46
N LYS A 98 -3.20 -22.50 16.72
CA LYS A 98 -4.16 -22.29 15.64
C LYS A 98 -5.45 -21.63 16.14
N ASP A 99 -6.00 -22.09 17.27
CA ASP A 99 -7.30 -21.63 17.76
C ASP A 99 -7.20 -20.20 18.32
N SER A 100 -6.11 -19.89 19.00
CA SER A 100 -5.78 -18.53 19.45
C SER A 100 -5.63 -17.57 18.28
N ASN A 101 -4.97 -17.96 17.20
CA ASN A 101 -4.83 -17.16 15.99
C ASN A 101 -6.18 -16.95 15.27
N ILE A 102 -7.04 -17.98 15.21
CA ILE A 102 -8.40 -17.85 14.66
C ILE A 102 -9.23 -16.88 15.50
N SER A 103 -9.23 -17.03 16.83
CA SER A 103 -9.96 -16.15 17.76
C SER A 103 -9.48 -14.71 17.66
N LEU A 104 -8.16 -14.49 17.69
CA LEU A 104 -7.55 -13.17 17.51
C LEU A 104 -8.03 -12.48 16.23
N LEU A 105 -7.98 -13.22 15.11
CA LEU A 105 -8.33 -12.66 13.82
C LEU A 105 -9.83 -12.36 13.70
N LYS A 106 -10.68 -13.27 14.19
CA LYS A 106 -12.14 -13.07 14.20
C LYS A 106 -12.54 -11.86 15.05
N ASP A 107 -12.00 -11.72 16.24
CA ASP A 107 -12.26 -10.59 17.13
C ASP A 107 -11.80 -9.27 16.51
N PHE A 108 -10.63 -9.26 15.86
CA PHE A 108 -10.12 -8.10 15.18
C PHE A 108 -11.00 -7.70 13.99
N ILE A 109 -11.38 -8.66 13.14
CA ILE A 109 -12.24 -8.42 11.97
C ILE A 109 -13.61 -7.92 12.40
N GLN A 110 -14.21 -8.56 13.41
CA GLN A 110 -15.52 -8.18 13.92
C GLN A 110 -15.52 -6.71 14.36
N LYS A 111 -14.61 -6.33 15.25
CA LYS A 111 -14.58 -5.00 15.87
C LYS A 111 -14.17 -3.88 14.91
N ASN A 112 -13.26 -4.17 13.98
CA ASN A 112 -12.66 -3.14 13.14
C ASN A 112 -13.32 -2.99 11.76
N PHE A 113 -14.02 -4.01 11.29
CA PHE A 113 -14.61 -3.99 9.95
C PHE A 113 -16.11 -4.31 9.95
N VAL A 114 -16.50 -5.40 10.58
CA VAL A 114 -17.90 -5.85 10.53
C VAL A 114 -18.81 -4.93 11.33
N ASP A 115 -18.41 -4.52 12.52
CA ASP A 115 -19.14 -3.56 13.36
C ASP A 115 -19.21 -2.16 12.71
N MET A 116 -18.29 -1.85 11.78
CA MET A 116 -18.35 -0.65 10.95
C MET A 116 -19.26 -0.80 9.72
N GLY A 117 -19.83 -1.98 9.48
CA GLY A 117 -20.78 -2.27 8.41
C GLY A 117 -20.17 -2.90 7.15
N MET A 118 -18.92 -3.34 7.18
CA MET A 118 -18.30 -4.08 6.07
C MET A 118 -18.62 -5.57 6.14
N CYS A 119 -18.86 -6.20 4.99
CA CYS A 119 -18.74 -7.65 4.91
C CYS A 119 -17.26 -8.01 4.81
N ALA A 120 -16.87 -9.03 5.54
CA ALA A 120 -15.48 -9.50 5.61
C ALA A 120 -15.41 -10.99 5.24
N ASP A 121 -14.62 -11.31 4.24
CA ASP A 121 -14.26 -12.68 3.86
C ASP A 121 -12.79 -12.87 4.17
N PHE A 122 -12.42 -13.89 4.94
CA PHE A 122 -11.04 -14.08 5.31
C PHE A 122 -10.61 -15.54 5.29
N ALA A 123 -9.30 -15.73 5.10
CA ALA A 123 -8.66 -17.04 5.11
C ALA A 123 -7.30 -16.97 5.78
N ILE A 124 -6.99 -17.98 6.59
CA ILE A 124 -5.69 -18.16 7.23
C ILE A 124 -4.90 -19.21 6.45
N HIS A 125 -3.68 -18.89 6.12
CA HIS A 125 -2.76 -19.75 5.42
C HIS A 125 -1.49 -19.99 6.25
N ASP A 126 -1.01 -21.23 6.19
CA ASP A 126 0.33 -21.61 6.61
C ASP A 126 0.70 -22.89 5.88
N THR A 127 1.77 -22.87 5.13
CA THR A 127 2.16 -24.03 4.29
C THR A 127 3.15 -24.93 5.01
N ASP A 128 4.00 -24.37 5.85
CA ASP A 128 5.16 -25.05 6.45
C ASP A 128 5.35 -24.77 7.95
N GLY A 129 4.37 -24.17 8.60
CA GLY A 129 4.40 -23.86 10.04
C GLY A 129 5.28 -22.67 10.41
N HIS A 130 5.81 -21.93 9.44
CA HIS A 130 6.76 -20.85 9.69
C HIS A 130 6.26 -19.45 9.30
N ASN A 131 5.14 -19.37 8.59
CA ASN A 131 4.62 -18.11 8.10
C ASN A 131 3.08 -18.05 8.14
N PRO A 132 2.46 -18.23 9.31
CA PRO A 132 1.02 -18.09 9.42
C PRO A 132 0.62 -16.66 9.09
N HIS A 133 -0.27 -16.51 8.12
CA HIS A 133 -0.77 -15.21 7.67
C HIS A 133 -2.22 -15.30 7.25
N ALA A 134 -2.92 -14.18 7.32
CA ALA A 134 -4.30 -14.10 6.92
C ALA A 134 -4.50 -13.10 5.78
N HIS A 135 -5.34 -13.48 4.85
CA HIS A 135 -5.95 -12.60 3.87
C HIS A 135 -7.33 -12.21 4.35
N ILE A 136 -7.64 -10.92 4.34
CA ILE A 136 -8.94 -10.37 4.73
C ILE A 136 -9.43 -9.54 3.56
N LEU A 137 -10.52 -9.95 2.92
CA LEU A 137 -11.14 -9.25 1.81
C LEU A 137 -12.41 -8.56 2.31
N LEU A 138 -12.49 -7.24 2.13
CA LEU A 138 -13.52 -6.38 2.67
C LEU A 138 -14.30 -5.68 1.57
N THR A 139 -15.60 -5.53 1.77
CA THR A 139 -16.43 -4.70 0.90
C THR A 139 -16.05 -3.21 1.06
N VAL A 140 -16.20 -2.44 0.00
CA VAL A 140 -15.83 -1.01 -0.06
C VAL A 140 -17.04 -0.10 -0.23
N ARG A 141 -18.25 -0.69 -0.23
CA ARG A 141 -19.54 -0.01 -0.35
C ARG A 141 -20.35 -0.27 0.90
N PRO A 142 -20.85 0.76 1.59
CA PRO A 142 -21.71 0.58 2.74
C PRO A 142 -23.07 -0.02 2.36
N LEU A 143 -23.73 -0.59 3.35
CA LEU A 143 -25.08 -1.12 3.24
C LEU A 143 -26.08 -0.18 3.91
N ASN A 144 -27.30 -0.13 3.37
CA ASN A 144 -28.46 0.43 4.04
C ASN A 144 -28.99 -0.55 5.08
N GLU A 145 -29.86 -0.10 5.97
CA GLU A 145 -30.54 -0.92 6.97
C GLU A 145 -31.32 -2.11 6.37
N ASN A 146 -31.79 -1.96 5.12
CA ASN A 146 -32.49 -3.00 4.37
C ASN A 146 -31.58 -3.92 3.55
N GLY A 147 -30.27 -3.89 3.77
CA GLY A 147 -29.29 -4.75 3.10
C GLY A 147 -28.91 -4.36 1.67
N THR A 148 -29.46 -3.25 1.15
CA THR A 148 -29.08 -2.77 -0.19
C THR A 148 -27.81 -1.92 -0.16
N TRP A 149 -27.05 -1.95 -1.26
CA TRP A 149 -25.84 -1.16 -1.38
C TRP A 149 -26.10 0.35 -1.43
N GLN A 150 -25.43 1.12 -0.57
CA GLN A 150 -25.42 2.57 -0.66
C GLN A 150 -24.54 3.05 -1.84
N TYR A 151 -24.76 4.29 -2.26
CA TYR A 151 -23.86 4.93 -3.23
C TYR A 151 -22.55 5.34 -2.54
N LYS A 152 -21.40 5.09 -3.19
CA LYS A 152 -20.09 5.63 -2.75
C LYS A 152 -20.03 7.15 -2.87
N THR A 153 -20.71 7.67 -3.89
CA THR A 153 -20.82 9.10 -4.16
C THR A 153 -22.28 9.40 -4.48
N GLU A 154 -22.89 10.27 -3.73
CA GLU A 154 -24.25 10.73 -3.99
C GLU A 154 -24.21 11.72 -5.15
N LYS A 155 -25.08 11.51 -6.15
CA LYS A 155 -25.17 12.41 -7.29
C LYS A 155 -25.93 13.66 -6.88
N GLU A 156 -25.36 14.82 -7.12
CA GLU A 156 -25.95 16.11 -6.84
C GLU A 156 -26.36 16.85 -8.13
N TYR A 157 -27.28 17.79 -8.00
CA TYR A 157 -27.53 18.80 -9.02
C TYR A 157 -26.54 19.94 -8.82
N LEU A 158 -25.85 20.35 -9.86
CA LEU A 158 -25.15 21.63 -9.84
C LEU A 158 -26.21 22.74 -9.95
N CYS A 159 -26.23 23.63 -8.96
CA CYS A 159 -27.17 24.75 -8.92
C CYS A 159 -26.41 26.06 -8.78
N ILE A 160 -27.07 27.14 -9.20
CA ILE A 160 -26.52 28.50 -9.11
C ILE A 160 -27.56 29.41 -8.49
N LYS A 161 -27.08 30.36 -7.67
CA LYS A 161 -27.84 31.51 -7.13
C LYS A 161 -26.92 32.69 -6.98
N ASN A 162 -27.25 33.81 -7.56
CA ASN A 162 -26.47 35.07 -7.48
C ASN A 162 -24.98 34.90 -7.85
N GLY A 163 -24.67 34.03 -8.80
CA GLY A 163 -23.30 33.74 -9.22
C GLY A 163 -22.54 32.71 -8.36
N GLU A 164 -23.11 32.26 -7.24
CA GLU A 164 -22.55 31.16 -6.41
C GLU A 164 -23.04 29.82 -6.93
N GLU A 165 -22.09 28.88 -7.11
CA GLU A 165 -22.41 27.51 -7.51
C GLU A 165 -22.35 26.57 -6.31
N LYS A 166 -23.37 25.69 -6.16
CA LYS A 166 -23.44 24.67 -5.10
C LYS A 166 -24.12 23.41 -5.57
N GLY A 167 -23.63 22.26 -5.05
CA GLY A 167 -24.27 20.97 -5.25
C GLY A 167 -25.39 20.72 -4.24
N PHE A 168 -26.52 20.16 -4.72
CA PHE A 168 -27.65 19.75 -3.87
C PHE A 168 -28.13 18.35 -4.27
N THR A 169 -28.41 17.52 -3.27
CA THR A 169 -29.13 16.27 -3.47
C THR A 169 -30.56 16.55 -3.94
N ALA A 170 -31.28 15.53 -4.40
CA ALA A 170 -32.66 15.71 -4.84
C ALA A 170 -33.59 16.21 -3.72
N THR A 171 -33.32 15.79 -2.48
CA THR A 171 -34.10 16.17 -1.30
C THR A 171 -33.78 17.60 -0.88
N GLU A 172 -32.51 17.94 -0.80
CA GLU A 172 -32.04 19.30 -0.45
C GLU A 172 -32.47 20.33 -1.50
N PHE A 173 -32.49 19.97 -2.78
CA PHE A 173 -32.89 20.88 -3.85
C PHE A 173 -34.34 21.33 -3.73
N LYS A 174 -35.25 20.51 -3.19
CA LYS A 174 -36.66 20.92 -2.97
C LYS A 174 -36.75 22.13 -2.02
N ALA A 175 -35.90 22.18 -1.01
CA ALA A 175 -35.80 23.33 -0.11
C ALA A 175 -35.05 24.48 -0.78
N ALA A 176 -33.86 24.20 -1.36
CA ALA A 176 -33.03 25.21 -2.02
C ALA A 176 -33.74 25.90 -3.19
N GLN A 177 -34.62 25.23 -3.90
CA GLN A 177 -35.43 25.84 -4.98
C GLN A 177 -36.35 26.95 -4.46
N LYS A 178 -36.91 26.78 -3.25
CA LYS A 178 -37.71 27.82 -2.61
C LYS A 178 -36.91 29.08 -2.24
N ASP A 179 -35.60 28.83 -1.98
CA ASP A 179 -34.64 29.90 -1.68
C ASP A 179 -34.02 30.54 -2.94
N GLY A 180 -34.51 30.16 -4.14
CA GLY A 180 -34.07 30.78 -5.40
C GLY A 180 -32.83 30.12 -6.05
N TRP A 181 -32.47 28.90 -5.64
CA TRP A 181 -31.43 28.14 -6.34
C TRP A 181 -31.99 27.50 -7.62
N GLU A 182 -31.30 27.67 -8.74
CA GLU A 182 -31.66 27.09 -10.03
C GLU A 182 -30.69 25.99 -10.46
N LYS A 183 -31.23 24.91 -11.07
CA LYS A 183 -30.41 23.84 -11.63
C LYS A 183 -29.67 24.32 -12.88
N GLN A 184 -28.40 23.92 -12.98
CA GLN A 184 -27.65 24.06 -14.22
C GLN A 184 -27.66 22.77 -15.01
N TYR A 185 -27.64 22.90 -16.33
CA TYR A 185 -27.54 21.83 -17.29
C TYR A 185 -26.42 22.13 -18.29
N ARG A 186 -25.89 21.10 -18.94
CA ARG A 186 -24.90 21.31 -19.99
C ARG A 186 -25.58 21.68 -21.31
N TYR A 187 -25.13 22.75 -21.91
CA TYR A 187 -25.57 23.22 -23.21
C TYR A 187 -24.40 23.30 -24.18
N LYS A 188 -24.71 23.18 -25.48
CA LYS A 188 -23.72 23.33 -26.54
C LYS A 188 -23.59 24.80 -26.92
N VAL A 189 -22.39 25.37 -26.75
CA VAL A 189 -22.06 26.74 -27.13
C VAL A 189 -20.90 26.68 -28.12
N GLY A 190 -21.22 26.66 -29.42
CA GLY A 190 -20.23 26.39 -30.45
C GLY A 190 -19.61 24.99 -30.30
N LYS A 191 -18.27 24.93 -30.13
CA LYS A 191 -17.54 23.66 -29.86
C LYS A 191 -17.42 23.30 -28.37
N LYS A 192 -17.84 24.20 -27.46
CA LYS A 192 -17.71 24.00 -26.00
C LYS A 192 -19.00 23.52 -25.36
N LYS A 193 -18.86 22.84 -24.23
CA LYS A 193 -19.96 22.43 -23.36
C LYS A 193 -19.92 23.29 -22.11
N VAL A 194 -20.96 24.10 -21.86
CA VAL A 194 -21.01 25.06 -20.78
C VAL A 194 -22.22 24.74 -19.88
N TYR A 195 -22.04 24.89 -18.56
CA TYR A 195 -23.12 24.79 -17.60
C TYR A 195 -23.84 26.15 -17.49
N MET A 196 -25.16 26.13 -17.53
CA MET A 196 -26.02 27.29 -17.31
C MET A 196 -27.41 26.86 -16.93
N THR A 197 -28.22 27.79 -16.43
CA THR A 197 -29.63 27.54 -16.09
C THR A 197 -30.48 27.39 -17.36
N ALA A 198 -31.65 26.79 -17.23
CA ALA A 198 -32.57 26.64 -18.36
C ALA A 198 -33.06 28.00 -18.88
N SER A 199 -33.27 28.97 -17.99
CA SER A 199 -33.68 30.33 -18.32
C SER A 199 -32.68 31.05 -19.23
N VAL A 200 -31.40 31.06 -18.83
CA VAL A 200 -30.32 31.67 -19.62
C VAL A 200 -30.09 30.99 -20.95
N ALA A 201 -30.22 29.64 -20.98
CA ALA A 201 -30.04 28.89 -22.22
C ALA A 201 -31.17 29.14 -23.22
N GLN A 202 -32.41 29.27 -22.74
CA GLN A 202 -33.57 29.57 -23.56
C GLN A 202 -33.49 30.96 -24.18
N GLU A 203 -33.06 31.96 -23.40
CA GLU A 203 -32.84 33.32 -23.87
C GLU A 203 -31.79 33.37 -24.99
N LYS A 204 -30.75 32.56 -24.89
CA LYS A 204 -29.63 32.51 -25.85
C LYS A 204 -29.81 31.46 -26.98
N GLY A 205 -30.90 30.71 -26.98
CA GLY A 205 -31.21 29.71 -28.01
C GLY A 205 -30.26 28.53 -28.03
N TYR A 206 -29.66 28.15 -26.88
CA TYR A 206 -28.70 27.04 -26.83
C TYR A 206 -29.38 25.69 -26.66
N GLU A 207 -28.84 24.67 -27.33
CA GLU A 207 -29.32 23.31 -27.27
C GLU A 207 -28.78 22.56 -26.06
N ARG A 208 -29.70 21.92 -25.30
CA ARG A 208 -29.37 21.12 -24.12
C ARG A 208 -28.79 19.75 -24.50
N ILE A 209 -27.65 19.41 -23.92
CA ILE A 209 -26.96 18.13 -24.17
C ILE A 209 -27.40 17.04 -23.20
N ASP A 210 -27.59 17.37 -21.91
CA ASP A 210 -27.86 16.38 -20.86
C ASP A 210 -29.36 16.25 -20.58
N LYS A 211 -29.85 15.00 -20.68
CA LYS A 211 -31.20 14.68 -20.21
C LYS A 211 -31.31 14.72 -18.66
N HIS A 212 -30.23 14.34 -17.97
CA HIS A 212 -30.19 14.23 -16.52
C HIS A 212 -29.16 15.19 -15.92
N PRO A 213 -29.61 16.15 -15.06
CA PRO A 213 -28.71 17.16 -14.50
C PRO A 213 -27.85 16.66 -13.33
N LYS A 214 -28.10 15.46 -12.83
CA LYS A 214 -27.31 14.89 -11.73
C LYS A 214 -25.99 14.33 -12.24
N SER A 215 -24.90 14.71 -11.58
CA SER A 215 -23.55 14.26 -11.90
C SER A 215 -22.82 13.79 -10.64
N SER A 216 -22.06 12.70 -10.75
CA SER A 216 -21.13 12.28 -9.72
C SER A 216 -19.88 13.18 -9.65
N ARG A 217 -19.62 14.00 -10.68
CA ARG A 217 -18.51 14.96 -10.68
C ARG A 217 -18.66 16.03 -9.61
N TYR A 218 -19.90 16.37 -9.27
CA TYR A 218 -20.25 17.33 -8.22
C TYR A 218 -20.89 16.63 -7.01
N GLY A 219 -20.85 15.28 -7.02
CA GLY A 219 -21.48 14.48 -5.97
C GLY A 219 -20.71 14.52 -4.67
N ARG A 220 -21.43 14.50 -3.58
CA ARG A 220 -20.89 14.37 -2.23
C ARG A 220 -20.46 12.92 -2.01
N GLN A 221 -19.24 12.73 -1.51
CA GLN A 221 -18.82 11.39 -1.12
C GLN A 221 -19.65 10.90 0.07
N ASN A 222 -19.96 9.61 0.07
CA ASN A 222 -20.59 8.98 1.21
C ASN A 222 -19.65 9.08 2.43
N PRO A 223 -20.07 9.65 3.56
CA PRO A 223 -19.21 9.85 4.74
C PRO A 223 -18.59 8.55 5.26
N ILE A 224 -19.33 7.45 5.24
CA ILE A 224 -18.86 6.12 5.66
C ILE A 224 -17.76 5.65 4.70
N SER A 225 -17.99 5.74 3.39
CA SER A 225 -16.96 5.39 2.39
C SER A 225 -15.74 6.28 2.48
N GLN A 226 -15.90 7.56 2.78
CA GLN A 226 -14.81 8.51 2.96
C GLN A 226 -13.97 8.13 4.19
N GLN A 227 -14.60 7.86 5.33
CA GLN A 227 -13.94 7.39 6.53
C GLN A 227 -13.15 6.11 6.26
N TRP A 228 -13.77 5.10 5.63
CA TRP A 228 -13.11 3.82 5.34
C TRP A 228 -11.89 3.96 4.41
N ASN A 229 -11.83 5.03 3.61
CA ASN A 229 -10.73 5.28 2.67
C ASN A 229 -9.72 6.32 3.16
N SER A 230 -9.87 6.84 4.38
CA SER A 230 -8.94 7.82 4.92
C SER A 230 -7.64 7.16 5.41
N ASP A 231 -6.55 7.91 5.36
CA ASP A 231 -5.25 7.48 5.87
C ASP A 231 -5.28 7.33 7.40
N GLU A 232 -6.06 8.19 8.08
CA GLU A 232 -6.27 8.12 9.52
C GLU A 232 -6.90 6.79 9.92
N GLN A 233 -7.93 6.35 9.19
CA GLN A 233 -8.57 5.07 9.48
C GLN A 233 -7.62 3.89 9.25
N LEU A 234 -6.77 3.96 8.24
CA LEU A 234 -5.73 2.95 8.02
C LEU A 234 -4.73 2.90 9.19
N CYS A 235 -4.32 4.06 9.70
CA CYS A 235 -3.45 4.14 10.89
C CYS A 235 -4.12 3.55 12.13
N ILE A 236 -5.41 3.83 12.35
CA ILE A 236 -6.20 3.25 13.44
C ILE A 236 -6.24 1.72 13.33
N TRP A 237 -6.53 1.16 12.16
CA TRP A 237 -6.55 -0.29 11.97
C TRP A 237 -5.19 -0.94 12.20
N ARG A 238 -4.10 -0.28 11.79
CA ARG A 238 -2.72 -0.74 12.06
C ARG A 238 -2.40 -0.78 13.54
N ALA A 239 -2.77 0.27 14.27
CA ALA A 239 -2.59 0.34 15.72
C ALA A 239 -3.42 -0.73 16.45
N ASN A 240 -4.70 -0.86 16.05
CA ASN A 240 -5.62 -1.85 16.63
C ASN A 240 -5.14 -3.29 16.38
N TRP A 241 -4.54 -3.57 15.22
CA TRP A 241 -3.95 -4.89 14.94
C TRP A 241 -2.79 -5.19 15.89
N ALA A 242 -1.85 -4.26 16.05
CA ALA A 242 -0.74 -4.43 16.98
C ALA A 242 -1.22 -4.63 18.43
N ASP A 243 -2.21 -3.84 18.86
CA ASP A 243 -2.81 -3.95 20.20
C ASP A 243 -3.51 -5.30 20.41
N ALA A 244 -4.30 -5.75 19.42
CA ALA A 244 -4.98 -7.04 19.47
C ALA A 244 -3.99 -8.22 19.59
N VAL A 245 -2.94 -8.20 18.79
CA VAL A 245 -1.87 -9.23 18.84
C VAL A 245 -1.16 -9.20 20.19
N ASN A 246 -0.76 -8.02 20.68
CA ASN A 246 -0.06 -7.90 21.94
C ASN A 246 -0.91 -8.36 23.14
N LYS A 247 -2.20 -8.05 23.12
CA LYS A 247 -3.14 -8.55 24.14
C LYS A 247 -3.28 -10.08 24.10
N MET A 248 -3.30 -10.68 22.90
CA MET A 248 -3.40 -12.13 22.77
C MET A 248 -2.10 -12.82 23.22
N LEU A 249 -0.94 -12.28 22.85
CA LEU A 249 0.36 -12.78 23.31
C LEU A 249 0.46 -12.73 24.84
N ALA A 250 0.08 -11.60 25.45
CA ALA A 250 0.08 -11.44 26.91
C ALA A 250 -0.88 -12.43 27.61
N ARG A 251 -2.09 -12.65 27.07
CA ARG A 251 -3.05 -13.65 27.60
C ARG A 251 -2.47 -15.06 27.59
N ASN A 252 -1.67 -15.38 26.59
CA ASN A 252 -0.99 -16.68 26.47
C ASN A 252 0.38 -16.70 27.17
N GLN A 253 0.72 -15.69 27.98
CA GLN A 253 1.97 -15.57 28.74
C GLN A 253 3.22 -15.60 27.86
N ILE A 254 3.10 -15.16 26.62
CA ILE A 254 4.19 -15.08 25.65
C ILE A 254 4.85 -13.70 25.79
N ASN A 255 6.16 -13.70 26.13
CA ASN A 255 6.94 -12.49 26.27
C ASN A 255 7.45 -12.00 24.90
N ALA A 256 6.52 -11.60 24.04
CA ALA A 256 6.80 -10.99 22.76
C ALA A 256 5.80 -9.86 22.51
N THR A 257 6.23 -8.82 21.79
CA THR A 257 5.38 -7.68 21.42
C THR A 257 5.70 -7.26 19.98
N ILE A 258 4.70 -6.67 19.33
CA ILE A 258 4.84 -6.07 18.00
C ILE A 258 4.46 -4.59 18.06
N ASP A 259 5.03 -3.78 17.20
CA ASP A 259 4.71 -2.35 17.05
C ASP A 259 4.42 -2.03 15.59
N HIS A 260 3.35 -1.28 15.36
CA HIS A 260 2.89 -0.90 14.02
C HIS A 260 3.63 0.32 13.46
N ARG A 261 4.34 1.08 14.31
CA ARG A 261 5.05 2.29 13.93
C ARG A 261 6.33 1.96 13.16
N SER A 262 6.80 2.91 12.36
CA SER A 262 8.09 2.77 11.71
C SER A 262 9.22 2.74 12.75
N PHE A 263 10.38 2.19 12.41
CA PHE A 263 11.55 2.21 13.29
C PHE A 263 11.95 3.63 13.70
N ALA A 264 11.80 4.59 12.78
CA ALA A 264 12.06 6.00 13.07
C ALA A 264 11.12 6.54 14.16
N ASP A 265 9.81 6.24 14.06
CA ASP A 265 8.81 6.68 15.04
C ASP A 265 8.97 5.97 16.39
N GLN A 266 9.56 4.78 16.40
CA GLN A 266 9.93 4.04 17.61
C GLN A 266 11.25 4.53 18.23
N GLY A 267 11.97 5.45 17.60
CA GLY A 267 13.30 5.87 18.01
C GLY A 267 14.39 4.81 17.80
N ILE A 268 14.10 3.78 16.99
CA ILE A 268 15.05 2.72 16.66
C ILE A 268 15.95 3.23 15.53
N THR A 269 17.24 3.22 15.75
CA THR A 269 18.24 3.68 14.77
C THR A 269 18.64 2.60 13.76
N GLU A 270 18.21 1.37 13.95
CA GLU A 270 18.45 0.27 13.01
C GLU A 270 17.63 0.46 11.73
N GLN A 271 18.16 -0.01 10.62
CA GLN A 271 17.44 0.00 9.35
C GLN A 271 16.48 -1.18 9.26
N PRO A 272 15.22 -0.97 8.85
CA PRO A 272 14.30 -2.07 8.59
C PRO A 272 14.71 -2.84 7.32
N THR A 273 14.52 -4.16 7.34
CA THR A 273 14.69 -4.97 6.12
C THR A 273 13.55 -4.71 5.15
N ILE A 274 13.83 -4.88 3.85
CA ILE A 274 12.82 -4.77 2.79
C ILE A 274 12.18 -6.13 2.50
N HIS A 275 10.94 -6.12 2.02
CA HIS A 275 10.27 -7.35 1.59
C HIS A 275 10.97 -7.97 0.39
N GLU A 276 11.49 -9.18 0.55
CA GLU A 276 12.24 -9.90 -0.51
C GLU A 276 11.31 -10.33 -1.66
N GLY A 277 10.16 -10.88 -1.33
CA GLY A 277 9.20 -11.43 -2.28
C GLY A 277 9.58 -12.84 -2.75
N TYR A 278 8.56 -13.59 -3.19
CA TYR A 278 8.68 -15.00 -3.60
C TYR A 278 9.71 -15.22 -4.73
N ILE A 279 9.77 -14.30 -5.70
CA ILE A 279 10.69 -14.42 -6.84
C ILE A 279 12.14 -14.35 -6.37
N ALA A 280 12.50 -13.37 -5.52
CA ALA A 280 13.85 -13.22 -5.02
C ALA A 280 14.27 -14.43 -4.16
N GLN A 281 13.38 -14.89 -3.28
CA GLN A 281 13.63 -16.08 -2.47
C GLN A 281 13.82 -17.36 -3.31
N ASN A 282 13.06 -17.52 -4.39
CA ASN A 282 13.24 -18.64 -5.30
C ASN A 282 14.53 -18.57 -6.11
N MET A 283 14.97 -17.36 -6.48
CA MET A 283 16.28 -17.17 -7.11
C MET A 283 17.41 -17.61 -6.17
N GLU A 284 17.36 -17.20 -4.91
CA GLU A 284 18.33 -17.60 -3.88
C GLU A 284 18.34 -19.12 -3.65
N LYS A 285 17.16 -19.75 -3.57
CA LYS A 285 17.05 -21.21 -3.45
C LYS A 285 17.68 -21.96 -4.63
N LYS A 286 17.76 -21.34 -5.80
CA LYS A 286 18.41 -21.87 -7.01
C LYS A 286 19.88 -21.47 -7.12
N GLY A 287 20.47 -20.84 -6.09
CA GLY A 287 21.86 -20.39 -6.08
C GLY A 287 22.13 -19.11 -6.87
N MET A 288 21.07 -18.38 -7.25
CA MET A 288 21.21 -17.09 -7.92
C MET A 288 21.06 -15.94 -6.90
N ILE A 289 21.97 -14.98 -6.95
CA ILE A 289 21.92 -13.81 -6.06
C ILE A 289 20.78 -12.91 -6.49
N ALA A 290 19.89 -12.57 -5.55
CA ALA A 290 18.82 -11.62 -5.77
C ALA A 290 19.13 -10.29 -5.05
N ASP A 291 19.06 -9.17 -5.76
CA ASP A 291 19.40 -7.83 -5.24
C ASP A 291 18.70 -7.52 -3.89
N ARG A 292 17.42 -7.89 -3.76
CA ARG A 292 16.66 -7.64 -2.53
C ARG A 292 17.16 -8.46 -1.34
N CYS A 293 17.57 -9.68 -1.58
CA CYS A 293 18.14 -10.55 -0.55
C CYS A 293 19.52 -10.05 -0.14
N GLU A 294 20.32 -9.56 -1.11
CA GLU A 294 21.63 -8.97 -0.85
C GLU A 294 21.51 -7.68 -0.03
N ILE A 295 20.60 -6.79 -0.38
CA ILE A 295 20.29 -5.58 0.41
C ILE A 295 19.94 -5.97 1.85
N ASN A 296 19.12 -6.97 2.06
CA ASN A 296 18.75 -7.42 3.40
C ASN A 296 19.93 -8.04 4.17
N ARG A 297 20.83 -8.74 3.48
CA ARG A 297 22.10 -9.21 4.11
C ARG A 297 22.94 -8.05 4.59
N GLN A 298 23.09 -7.02 3.76
CA GLN A 298 23.84 -5.82 4.11
C GLN A 298 23.17 -5.09 5.29
N ILE A 299 21.86 -4.84 5.24
CA ILE A 299 21.13 -4.21 6.36
C ILE A 299 21.31 -4.98 7.67
N ARG A 300 21.23 -6.32 7.63
CA ARG A 300 21.45 -7.15 8.84
C ARG A 300 22.89 -7.03 9.36
N ALA A 301 23.88 -6.98 8.47
CA ALA A 301 25.28 -6.81 8.83
C ALA A 301 25.53 -5.42 9.45
N ASP A 302 25.00 -4.37 8.84
CA ASP A 302 25.12 -3.00 9.31
C ASP A 302 24.43 -2.80 10.68
N ASN A 303 23.23 -3.35 10.85
CA ASN A 303 22.53 -3.32 12.13
C ASN A 303 23.28 -4.09 13.23
N LYS A 304 23.90 -5.23 12.91
CA LYS A 304 24.77 -5.97 13.83
C LYS A 304 25.95 -5.11 14.26
N MET A 305 26.65 -4.51 13.31
CA MET A 305 27.78 -3.63 13.57
C MET A 305 27.37 -2.42 14.43
N LEU A 306 26.21 -1.82 14.14
CA LEU A 306 25.66 -0.72 14.93
C LEU A 306 25.42 -1.12 16.40
N ARG A 307 24.83 -2.32 16.64
CA ARG A 307 24.64 -2.84 18.00
C ARG A 307 25.96 -3.05 18.72
N GLU A 308 26.95 -3.63 18.04
CA GLU A 308 28.29 -3.86 18.61
C GLU A 308 28.99 -2.53 18.95
N LEU A 309 28.87 -1.53 18.07
CA LEU A 309 29.42 -0.20 18.31
C LEU A 309 28.75 0.49 19.50
N LYS A 310 27.42 0.45 19.58
CA LYS A 310 26.67 0.99 20.73
C LYS A 310 27.09 0.34 22.04
N ALA A 311 27.23 -0.99 22.04
CA ALA A 311 27.69 -1.72 23.23
C ALA A 311 29.13 -1.33 23.64
N LYS A 312 30.02 -1.11 22.68
CA LYS A 312 31.39 -0.62 22.95
C LYS A 312 31.38 0.81 23.51
N VAL A 313 30.54 1.68 22.94
CA VAL A 313 30.40 3.07 23.42
C VAL A 313 29.84 3.09 24.84
N ALA A 314 28.83 2.27 25.13
CA ALA A 314 28.28 2.17 26.49
C ALA A 314 29.32 1.69 27.51
N LYS A 315 30.12 0.66 27.17
CA LYS A 315 31.23 0.18 28.02
C LYS A 315 32.32 1.24 28.22
N LEU A 316 32.62 1.99 27.17
CA LEU A 316 33.56 3.10 27.28
C LEU A 316 33.03 4.22 28.19
N ALA A 317 31.75 4.58 28.04
CA ALA A 317 31.11 5.55 28.92
C ALA A 317 31.14 5.11 30.39
N GLU A 318 30.79 3.85 30.66
CA GLU A 318 30.85 3.28 32.01
C GLU A 318 32.28 3.26 32.58
N ALA A 319 33.26 2.90 31.75
CA ALA A 319 34.69 2.94 32.17
C ALA A 319 35.19 4.37 32.46
N VAL A 320 34.73 5.34 31.69
CA VAL A 320 35.00 6.76 31.93
C VAL A 320 34.37 7.22 33.24
N GLU A 321 33.07 6.91 33.48
CA GLU A 321 32.39 7.26 34.73
C GLU A 321 33.09 6.68 35.95
N LYS A 322 33.54 5.41 35.90
CA LYS A 322 34.28 4.77 36.98
C LYS A 322 35.66 5.39 37.23
N SER A 323 36.25 6.04 36.23
CA SER A 323 37.53 6.71 36.36
C SER A 323 37.44 8.17 36.85
N ILE A 324 36.27 8.80 36.76
CA ILE A 324 36.04 10.19 37.19
C ILE A 324 36.34 10.44 38.66
N PRO A 325 35.92 9.56 39.66
CA PRO A 325 36.24 9.78 41.05
C PRO A 325 37.74 9.80 41.34
N ILE A 326 38.50 8.99 40.63
CA ILE A 326 39.96 8.92 40.78
C ILE A 326 40.68 10.19 40.27
N ILE A 327 40.07 10.85 39.27
CA ILE A 327 40.62 12.03 38.62
C ILE A 327 40.26 13.32 39.38
N THR A 328 39.21 13.36 40.15
CA THR A 328 38.74 14.56 40.86
C THR A 328 39.48 14.85 42.16
N GLU A 329 40.30 13.93 42.67
CA GLU A 329 41.04 14.10 43.95
C GLU A 329 42.31 14.95 43.85
N THR A 330 42.74 15.33 42.65
CA THR A 330 43.99 16.12 42.48
C THR A 330 43.87 17.24 41.46
N LEU A 331 44.67 18.30 41.57
CA LEU A 331 44.76 19.43 40.61
C LEU A 331 45.12 18.96 39.19
N GLU A 332 45.81 17.83 39.09
CA GLU A 332 46.13 17.17 37.79
C GLU A 332 44.84 16.64 37.11
N ALA A 333 43.83 16.24 37.85
CA ALA A 333 42.57 15.75 37.33
C ALA A 333 41.80 16.85 36.54
N ILE A 334 41.81 18.08 37.05
CA ILE A 334 41.16 19.20 36.32
C ILE A 334 41.93 19.51 35.03
N ARG A 335 43.27 19.45 35.07
CA ARG A 335 44.12 19.65 33.89
C ARG A 335 43.89 18.54 32.84
N ASN A 336 43.78 17.29 33.29
CA ASN A 336 43.49 16.15 32.43
C ASN A 336 42.08 16.24 31.85
N HIS A 337 41.09 16.71 32.63
CA HIS A 337 39.74 16.93 32.14
C HIS A 337 39.69 18.02 31.04
N MET A 338 40.43 19.09 31.19
CA MET A 338 40.57 20.12 30.14
C MET A 338 41.22 19.57 28.87
N ILE A 339 42.29 18.78 29.02
CA ILE A 339 42.95 18.12 27.88
C ILE A 339 41.99 17.17 27.16
N PHE A 340 41.25 16.38 27.92
CA PHE A 340 40.25 15.45 27.39
C PHE A 340 39.13 16.20 26.63
N THR A 341 38.61 17.30 27.18
CA THR A 341 37.63 18.13 26.53
C THR A 341 38.15 18.77 25.24
N GLN A 342 39.40 19.28 25.27
CA GLN A 342 40.07 19.80 24.07
C GLN A 342 40.26 18.71 23.00
N TYR A 343 40.68 17.51 23.42
CA TYR A 343 40.83 16.38 22.51
C TYR A 343 39.47 15.99 21.86
N HIS A 344 38.40 15.92 22.65
CA HIS A 344 37.06 15.67 22.10
C HIS A 344 36.57 16.75 21.13
N LEU A 345 36.83 18.01 21.44
CA LEU A 345 36.54 19.11 20.52
C LEU A 345 37.32 19.00 19.21
N LEU A 346 38.60 18.67 19.31
CA LEU A 346 39.44 18.47 18.13
C LEU A 346 39.00 17.23 17.33
N HIS A 347 38.74 16.12 18.04
CA HIS A 347 38.26 14.89 17.42
C HIS A 347 36.89 15.09 16.73
N ASN A 348 35.94 15.73 17.38
CA ASN A 348 34.65 16.04 16.78
C ASN A 348 34.76 16.97 15.57
N LYS A 349 35.68 17.92 15.61
CA LYS A 349 35.98 18.78 14.46
C LYS A 349 36.54 17.96 13.29
N MET A 350 37.55 17.10 13.56
CA MET A 350 38.08 16.20 12.54
C MET A 350 37.05 15.22 11.98
N GLN A 351 36.23 14.62 12.84
CA GLN A 351 35.15 13.74 12.41
C GLN A 351 34.12 14.47 11.53
N LYS A 352 33.79 15.71 11.90
CA LYS A 352 32.91 16.56 11.09
C LYS A 352 33.51 16.88 9.72
N GLU A 353 34.80 17.17 9.67
CA GLU A 353 35.55 17.43 8.42
C GLU A 353 35.59 16.16 7.54
N VAL A 354 35.93 15.01 8.13
CA VAL A 354 35.94 13.72 7.43
C VAL A 354 34.53 13.36 6.87
N ILE A 355 33.49 13.53 7.68
CA ILE A 355 32.13 13.29 7.24
C ILE A 355 31.74 14.28 6.13
N HIS A 356 32.11 15.53 6.26
CA HIS A 356 31.83 16.56 5.25
C HIS A 356 32.51 16.22 3.91
N ASP A 357 33.80 15.87 3.96
CA ASP A 357 34.58 15.47 2.77
C ASP A 357 33.99 14.20 2.15
N TRP A 358 33.62 13.24 3.00
CA TRP A 358 32.94 12.01 2.57
C TRP A 358 31.60 12.29 1.88
N MET A 359 30.77 13.14 2.48
CA MET A 359 29.50 13.55 1.86
C MET A 359 29.72 14.27 0.53
N ASN A 360 30.68 15.18 0.45
CA ASN A 360 31.01 15.90 -0.77
C ASN A 360 31.52 14.96 -1.87
N HIS A 361 32.26 13.92 -1.49
CA HIS A 361 32.74 12.92 -2.42
C HIS A 361 31.65 11.96 -2.91
N PHE A 362 30.81 11.48 -1.99
CA PHE A 362 29.79 10.47 -2.29
C PHE A 362 28.50 11.02 -2.91
N ASN A 363 28.04 12.20 -2.50
CA ASN A 363 26.80 12.75 -3.05
C ASN A 363 26.80 12.88 -4.59
N PRO A 364 27.88 13.35 -5.23
CA PRO A 364 27.97 13.36 -6.69
C PRO A 364 27.90 11.96 -7.31
N ILE A 365 28.51 10.96 -6.64
CA ILE A 365 28.51 9.56 -7.09
C ILE A 365 27.11 8.97 -6.95
N LEU A 366 26.45 9.18 -5.80
CA LEU A 366 25.09 8.73 -5.54
C LEU A 366 24.08 9.35 -6.52
N ASN A 367 24.23 10.64 -6.83
CA ASN A 367 23.39 11.31 -7.82
C ASN A 367 23.61 10.73 -9.23
N LYS A 368 24.86 10.47 -9.60
CA LYS A 368 25.16 9.79 -10.86
C LYS A 368 24.57 8.37 -10.89
N TYR A 369 24.74 7.61 -9.81
CA TYR A 369 24.17 6.27 -9.66
C TYR A 369 22.63 6.27 -9.81
N ASN A 370 21.95 7.16 -9.11
CA ASN A 370 20.49 7.28 -9.18
C ASN A 370 20.02 7.67 -10.59
N THR A 371 20.77 8.53 -11.27
CA THR A 371 20.48 8.93 -12.64
C THR A 371 20.63 7.75 -13.60
N VAL A 372 21.71 6.98 -13.47
CA VAL A 372 21.95 5.78 -14.28
C VAL A 372 20.89 4.72 -14.00
N LYS A 373 20.56 4.50 -12.72
CA LYS A 373 19.50 3.57 -12.30
C LYS A 373 18.12 3.93 -12.91
N LYS A 374 17.80 5.23 -12.93
CA LYS A 374 16.54 5.71 -13.55
C LYS A 374 16.52 5.47 -15.06
N LYS A 375 17.63 5.78 -15.75
CA LYS A 375 17.78 5.53 -17.19
C LYS A 375 17.71 4.05 -17.52
N LEU A 376 18.38 3.20 -16.74
CA LEU A 376 18.36 1.75 -16.89
C LEU A 376 16.93 1.20 -16.75
N LYS A 377 16.17 1.65 -15.76
CA LYS A 377 14.78 1.24 -15.57
C LYS A 377 13.90 1.62 -16.77
N ALA A 378 14.06 2.83 -17.31
CA ALA A 378 13.33 3.29 -18.49
C ALA A 378 13.66 2.43 -19.72
N LYS A 379 14.95 2.13 -19.96
CA LYS A 379 15.38 1.31 -21.11
C LYS A 379 14.92 -0.14 -20.99
N VAL A 380 14.90 -0.71 -19.80
CA VAL A 380 14.33 -2.05 -19.58
C VAL A 380 12.82 -2.09 -19.87
N THR A 381 12.09 -1.02 -19.55
CA THR A 381 10.66 -0.91 -19.87
C THR A 381 10.47 -0.81 -21.38
N GLU A 382 11.20 0.09 -22.05
CA GLU A 382 11.20 0.27 -23.51
C GLU A 382 11.49 -1.05 -24.24
N ARG A 383 12.48 -1.82 -23.78
CA ARG A 383 12.78 -3.15 -24.33
C ARG A 383 11.62 -4.13 -24.20
N LYS A 384 10.91 -4.11 -23.03
CA LYS A 384 9.73 -4.96 -22.85
C LYS A 384 8.60 -4.61 -23.79
N GLU A 385 8.37 -3.31 -24.01
CA GLU A 385 7.35 -2.83 -24.96
C GLU A 385 7.67 -3.23 -26.40
N LEU A 386 8.94 -3.10 -26.81
CA LEU A 386 9.39 -3.55 -28.12
C LEU A 386 9.28 -5.06 -28.33
N ASN A 387 9.57 -5.87 -27.29
CA ASN A 387 9.34 -7.30 -27.37
C ASN A 387 7.86 -7.64 -27.55
N VAL A 388 6.97 -6.99 -26.80
CA VAL A 388 5.52 -7.15 -26.99
C VAL A 388 5.07 -6.73 -28.38
N GLN A 389 5.65 -5.65 -28.93
CA GLN A 389 5.36 -5.23 -30.32
C GLN A 389 5.86 -6.26 -31.33
N LYS A 390 7.04 -6.81 -31.10
CA LYS A 390 7.61 -7.87 -31.95
C LYS A 390 6.73 -9.11 -31.96
N ASP A 391 6.29 -9.56 -30.77
CA ASP A 391 5.44 -10.75 -30.62
C ASP A 391 4.05 -10.57 -31.26
N LYS A 392 3.58 -9.33 -31.36
CA LYS A 392 2.32 -8.97 -32.03
C LYS A 392 2.47 -8.78 -33.55
N THR A 393 3.68 -8.69 -34.07
CA THR A 393 3.93 -8.44 -35.47
C THR A 393 3.83 -9.77 -36.25
N SER A 394 2.98 -9.79 -37.26
CA SER A 394 2.79 -10.99 -38.10
C SER A 394 4.12 -11.43 -38.74
N ILE A 395 4.35 -12.75 -38.76
CA ILE A 395 5.51 -13.42 -39.37
C ILE A 395 5.62 -13.08 -40.87
N LEU A 396 4.54 -12.64 -41.49
CA LEU A 396 4.48 -12.24 -42.91
C LEU A 396 5.02 -10.83 -43.18
N ASN A 397 5.53 -10.10 -42.18
CA ASN A 397 6.14 -8.76 -42.38
C ASN A 397 7.62 -8.74 -41.96
N PRO A 398 8.53 -9.29 -42.81
CA PRO A 398 9.94 -9.46 -42.46
C PRO A 398 10.68 -8.12 -42.27
N ILE A 399 10.30 -7.06 -43.00
CA ILE A 399 10.94 -5.74 -42.88
C ILE A 399 10.71 -5.14 -41.50
N GLN A 400 9.51 -5.23 -40.97
CA GLN A 400 9.17 -4.72 -39.62
C GLN A 400 9.81 -5.55 -38.54
N HIS A 401 9.94 -6.88 -38.71
CA HIS A 401 10.68 -7.74 -37.82
C HIS A 401 12.18 -7.43 -37.77
N ILE A 402 12.80 -7.15 -38.91
CA ILE A 402 14.21 -6.74 -38.98
C ILE A 402 14.41 -5.42 -38.23
N LYS A 403 13.54 -4.43 -38.47
CA LYS A 403 13.61 -3.11 -37.80
C LYS A 403 13.47 -3.23 -36.30
N LEU A 404 12.49 -4.01 -35.81
CA LEU A 404 12.28 -4.26 -34.36
C LEU A 404 13.45 -5.03 -33.73
N ASN A 405 14.04 -5.98 -34.47
CA ASN A 405 15.24 -6.69 -34.02
C ASN A 405 16.44 -5.74 -33.91
N GLN A 406 16.66 -4.85 -34.87
CA GLN A 406 17.72 -3.84 -34.79
C GLN A 406 17.52 -2.92 -33.57
N GLN A 407 16.29 -2.43 -33.34
CA GLN A 407 15.98 -1.61 -32.18
C GLN A 407 16.18 -2.36 -30.86
N LEU A 408 15.79 -3.65 -30.78
CA LEU A 408 16.01 -4.49 -29.62
C LEU A 408 17.49 -4.75 -29.35
N THR A 409 18.30 -4.93 -30.39
CA THR A 409 19.76 -5.07 -30.25
C THR A 409 20.36 -3.80 -29.68
N THR A 410 20.06 -2.63 -30.26
CA THR A 410 20.57 -1.34 -29.80
C THR A 410 20.18 -1.07 -28.35
N ILE A 411 18.90 -1.29 -27.98
CA ILE A 411 18.45 -1.10 -26.60
C ILE A 411 19.10 -2.10 -25.65
N THR A 412 19.36 -3.31 -26.11
CA THR A 412 20.06 -4.32 -25.27
C THR A 412 21.50 -3.90 -25.02
N GLU A 413 22.19 -3.38 -26.02
CA GLU A 413 23.55 -2.80 -25.88
C GLU A 413 23.56 -1.60 -24.93
N GLU A 414 22.60 -0.68 -25.05
CA GLU A 414 22.45 0.45 -24.14
C GLU A 414 22.16 0.02 -22.69
N ILE A 415 21.37 -1.04 -22.51
CA ILE A 415 21.10 -1.62 -21.18
C ILE A 415 22.38 -2.21 -20.58
N GLU A 416 23.19 -2.94 -21.36
CA GLU A 416 24.45 -3.52 -20.86
C GLU A 416 25.48 -2.41 -20.55
N GLU A 417 25.57 -1.37 -21.38
CA GLU A 417 26.39 -0.20 -21.09
C GLU A 417 25.96 0.49 -19.78
N LEU A 418 24.66 0.70 -19.59
CA LEU A 418 24.12 1.31 -18.35
C LEU A 418 24.32 0.41 -17.13
N LYS A 419 24.28 -0.91 -17.28
CA LYS A 419 24.62 -1.86 -16.19
C LYS A 419 26.08 -1.75 -15.82
N SER A 420 26.98 -1.81 -16.80
CA SER A 420 28.41 -1.67 -16.58
C SER A 420 28.74 -0.33 -15.91
N ARG A 421 28.17 0.77 -16.40
CA ARG A 421 28.33 2.10 -15.81
C ARG A 421 27.77 2.20 -14.38
N LYS A 422 26.66 1.49 -14.09
CA LYS A 422 26.10 1.39 -12.74
C LYS A 422 27.05 0.65 -11.80
N GLU A 423 27.64 -0.46 -12.26
CA GLU A 423 28.59 -1.25 -11.49
C GLU A 423 29.86 -0.43 -11.19
N GLN A 424 30.40 0.29 -12.18
CA GLN A 424 31.55 1.19 -12.00
C GLN A 424 31.31 2.32 -10.99
N LEU A 425 30.06 2.66 -10.69
CA LEU A 425 29.69 3.68 -9.70
C LEU A 425 29.49 3.09 -8.29
N ILE A 426 29.56 1.76 -8.13
CA ILE A 426 29.42 1.07 -6.84
C ILE A 426 30.79 0.73 -6.23
N PHE A 427 31.84 0.65 -7.07
CA PHE A 427 33.23 0.49 -6.68
C PHE A 427 33.96 1.85 -6.64
#